data_1bca81be37a0e5a9c37db9be976d2a98
#
_entry.id   1bca81be37a0e5a9c37db9be976d2a98
#
_cell.length_a   1.000
_cell.length_b   1.000
_cell.length_c   1.000
_cell.angle_alpha   90.00
_cell.angle_beta   90.00
_cell.angle_gamma   90.00
#
_symmetry.space_group_name_H-M   'P 1'
#
loop_
_entity.id
_entity.type
_entity.pdbx_description
1 polymer ?
#
loop_
_entity_poly.entity_id
_entity_poly.type
_entity_poly.pdbx_seq_one_letter_code
_entity_poly.pdbx_strand_id
1 'polypeptide(L)'
;MMRLSRPPPLKNLRAFCAAARHRSFKFAADELCVTPSAVSHQMKELEAALGMRLFERKTRALELTTAAHRLLDEVEPLLEALDRTLAQLARRNARQTLRIRLPALFASELFIPRLAGFCAANPQVDVQLDTRDPRPAVHPPTADVSIVVAEAAPSGMKSVRLFSSPLIAVCAREHAPRVAQLGREVFGTLALLVDRTRPFAWDSWADEVGLETPEPKRVIELDTMSAVVRAAERGLGVGLVPAVLCASWMRSGALVRVFAVQLDTADSYYLVSRPKDAEKPPVKALTRWALQEYQRG
;
A
#
# COMPACT_ATOMS: atom_id res chain seq x y z
N MET A 1 9.95 47.85 -17.59
CA MET A 1 10.38 46.46 -17.28
C MET A 1 11.23 45.97 -18.45
N MET A 2 12.57 45.98 -18.28
CA MET A 2 13.51 45.59 -19.32
C MET A 2 13.44 44.04 -19.45
N ARG A 3 12.87 43.53 -20.56
CA ARG A 3 12.92 42.11 -20.83
C ARG A 3 14.32 41.73 -21.28
N LEU A 4 15.01 40.84 -20.57
CA LEU A 4 16.23 40.22 -21.07
C LEU A 4 15.89 39.57 -22.42
N SER A 5 16.67 39.87 -23.46
CA SER A 5 16.49 39.34 -24.81
C SER A 5 16.60 37.79 -24.83
N ARG A 6 17.36 37.23 -23.90
CA ARG A 6 17.51 35.78 -23.64
C ARG A 6 17.88 35.59 -22.16
N PRO A 7 17.18 34.67 -21.44
CA PRO A 7 17.55 34.36 -20.06
C PRO A 7 18.96 33.72 -20.02
N PRO A 8 19.77 34.02 -19.01
CA PRO A 8 21.09 33.42 -18.86
C PRO A 8 20.93 31.91 -18.63
N PRO A 9 21.84 31.07 -19.16
CA PRO A 9 21.84 29.63 -18.92
C PRO A 9 21.94 29.31 -17.43
N LEU A 10 21.20 28.29 -16.99
CA LEU A 10 21.16 27.84 -15.59
C LEU A 10 22.56 27.53 -15.01
N LYS A 11 23.45 26.97 -15.86
CA LYS A 11 24.84 26.68 -15.49
C LYS A 11 25.61 27.96 -15.05
N ASN A 12 25.31 29.12 -15.65
CA ASN A 12 25.97 30.37 -15.32
C ASN A 12 25.46 30.90 -13.96
N LEU A 13 24.17 30.74 -13.64
CA LEU A 13 23.62 31.07 -12.33
C LEU A 13 24.18 30.16 -11.23
N ARG A 14 24.34 28.86 -11.49
CA ARG A 14 25.00 27.93 -10.55
C ARG A 14 26.47 28.33 -10.30
N ALA A 15 27.21 28.66 -11.37
CA ALA A 15 28.59 29.11 -11.25
C ALA A 15 28.70 30.41 -10.48
N PHE A 16 27.74 31.32 -10.65
CA PHE A 16 27.67 32.57 -9.89
C PHE A 16 27.45 32.28 -8.38
N CYS A 17 26.47 31.49 -8.01
CA CYS A 17 26.20 31.17 -6.60
C CYS A 17 27.39 30.46 -5.94
N ALA A 18 28.02 29.50 -6.60
CA ALA A 18 29.20 28.83 -6.09
C ALA A 18 30.39 29.84 -5.92
N ALA A 19 30.65 30.69 -6.93
CA ALA A 19 31.70 31.71 -6.86
C ALA A 19 31.42 32.74 -5.75
N ALA A 20 30.17 33.12 -5.52
CA ALA A 20 29.76 34.03 -4.48
C ALA A 20 29.97 33.44 -3.06
N ARG A 21 29.59 32.19 -2.84
CA ARG A 21 29.79 31.47 -1.56
C ARG A 21 31.28 31.35 -1.21
N HIS A 22 32.07 30.88 -2.18
CA HIS A 22 33.50 30.64 -1.97
C HIS A 22 34.36 31.88 -2.07
N ARG A 23 33.84 32.96 -2.62
CA ARG A 23 34.64 34.17 -2.99
C ARG A 23 35.92 33.83 -3.78
N SER A 24 35.81 32.75 -4.59
CA SER A 24 36.93 32.18 -5.32
C SER A 24 36.43 31.39 -6.53
N PHE A 25 36.93 31.73 -7.72
CA PHE A 25 36.63 30.96 -8.93
C PHE A 25 37.28 29.58 -8.94
N LYS A 26 38.37 29.38 -8.21
CA LYS A 26 39.04 28.10 -8.08
C LYS A 26 38.15 27.13 -7.25
N PHE A 27 37.75 27.51 -6.05
CA PHE A 27 36.93 26.69 -5.20
C PHE A 27 35.52 26.45 -5.77
N ALA A 28 34.95 27.44 -6.48
CA ALA A 28 33.71 27.25 -7.22
C ALA A 28 33.84 26.21 -8.35
N ALA A 29 34.98 26.19 -9.03
CA ALA A 29 35.28 25.21 -10.06
C ALA A 29 35.42 23.79 -9.49
N ASP A 30 36.08 23.65 -8.35
CA ASP A 30 36.22 22.37 -7.63
C ASP A 30 34.83 21.84 -7.20
N GLU A 31 33.94 22.70 -6.63
CA GLU A 31 32.56 22.33 -6.26
C GLU A 31 31.73 21.85 -7.46
N LEU A 32 31.88 22.54 -8.60
CA LEU A 32 31.09 22.25 -9.81
C LEU A 32 31.72 21.21 -10.74
N CYS A 33 32.86 20.63 -10.37
CA CYS A 33 33.63 19.67 -11.17
C CYS A 33 33.97 20.23 -12.58
N VAL A 34 34.34 21.48 -12.68
CA VAL A 34 34.76 22.16 -13.91
C VAL A 34 36.13 22.84 -13.77
N THR A 35 36.64 23.47 -14.83
CA THR A 35 37.89 24.23 -14.74
C THR A 35 37.66 25.68 -14.25
N PRO A 36 38.63 26.33 -13.58
CA PRO A 36 38.51 27.74 -13.19
C PRO A 36 38.29 28.67 -14.38
N SER A 37 38.83 28.35 -15.54
CA SER A 37 38.62 29.10 -16.79
C SER A 37 37.17 29.01 -17.27
N ALA A 38 36.50 27.83 -17.09
CA ALA A 38 35.11 27.69 -17.42
C ALA A 38 34.21 28.53 -16.52
N VAL A 39 34.46 28.54 -15.20
CA VAL A 39 33.76 29.44 -14.27
C VAL A 39 33.94 30.89 -14.62
N SER A 40 35.18 31.32 -14.92
CA SER A 40 35.45 32.70 -15.35
C SER A 40 34.73 33.09 -16.64
N HIS A 41 34.63 32.16 -17.60
CA HIS A 41 33.87 32.36 -18.84
C HIS A 41 32.36 32.47 -18.57
N GLN A 42 31.80 31.58 -17.77
CA GLN A 42 30.39 31.60 -17.37
C GLN A 42 30.02 32.90 -16.64
N MET A 43 30.94 33.45 -15.81
CA MET A 43 30.72 34.75 -15.17
C MET A 43 30.69 35.89 -16.18
N LYS A 44 31.63 35.93 -17.12
CA LYS A 44 31.60 36.94 -18.18
C LYS A 44 30.35 36.92 -19.01
N GLU A 45 29.85 35.71 -19.37
CA GLU A 45 28.59 35.54 -20.08
C GLU A 45 27.41 36.05 -19.27
N LEU A 46 27.35 35.73 -17.94
CA LEU A 46 26.31 36.18 -17.06
C LEU A 46 26.30 37.71 -16.90
N GLU A 47 27.47 38.32 -16.64
CA GLU A 47 27.61 39.77 -16.52
C GLU A 47 27.23 40.49 -17.80
N ALA A 48 27.63 39.95 -18.98
CA ALA A 48 27.21 40.47 -20.28
C ALA A 48 25.72 40.40 -20.52
N ALA A 49 25.08 39.27 -20.15
CA ALA A 49 23.63 39.07 -20.28
C ALA A 49 22.84 40.03 -19.37
N LEU A 50 23.35 40.32 -18.18
CA LEU A 50 22.70 41.18 -17.20
C LEU A 50 23.07 42.68 -17.40
N GLY A 51 24.10 42.98 -18.19
CA GLY A 51 24.64 44.36 -18.42
C GLY A 51 25.25 44.98 -17.17
N MET A 52 25.70 44.18 -16.21
CA MET A 52 26.27 44.66 -14.95
C MET A 52 27.39 43.74 -14.46
N ARG A 53 28.34 44.30 -13.71
CA ARG A 53 29.36 43.49 -13.02
C ARG A 53 28.83 42.91 -11.73
N LEU A 54 29.16 41.64 -11.50
CA LEU A 54 28.79 40.91 -10.28
C LEU A 54 29.97 40.80 -9.32
N PHE A 55 31.22 40.80 -9.86
CA PHE A 55 32.42 40.70 -9.06
C PHE A 55 33.38 41.83 -9.31
N GLU A 56 34.02 42.27 -8.24
CA GLU A 56 35.15 43.18 -8.26
C GLU A 56 36.44 42.46 -7.86
N ARG A 57 37.50 42.61 -8.67
CA ARG A 57 38.82 42.05 -8.37
C ARG A 57 39.60 43.08 -7.53
N LYS A 58 39.80 42.80 -6.26
CA LYS A 58 40.78 43.50 -5.43
C LYS A 58 42.07 42.71 -5.38
N THR A 59 43.17 43.35 -4.98
CA THR A 59 44.55 42.83 -5.06
C THR A 59 44.73 41.45 -4.40
N ARG A 60 43.82 41.01 -3.52
CA ARG A 60 43.90 39.74 -2.81
C ARG A 60 42.54 39.03 -2.59
N ALA A 61 41.44 39.54 -3.15
CA ALA A 61 40.11 38.99 -2.92
C ALA A 61 39.18 39.20 -4.11
N LEU A 62 38.23 38.27 -4.27
CA LEU A 62 37.07 38.40 -5.14
C LEU A 62 35.90 38.91 -4.27
N GLU A 63 35.44 40.13 -4.52
CA GLU A 63 34.33 40.73 -3.76
C GLU A 63 33.08 40.82 -4.62
N LEU A 64 31.91 40.65 -3.95
CA LEU A 64 30.61 40.80 -4.61
C LEU A 64 30.23 42.30 -4.68
N THR A 65 29.66 42.71 -5.81
CA THR A 65 28.99 44.00 -5.91
C THR A 65 27.66 44.00 -5.18
N THR A 66 27.08 45.18 -4.90
CA THR A 66 25.74 45.31 -4.34
C THR A 66 24.68 44.59 -5.21
N ALA A 67 24.85 44.66 -6.54
CA ALA A 67 23.96 43.95 -7.47
C ALA A 67 24.13 42.44 -7.36
N ALA A 68 25.32 41.93 -7.13
CA ALA A 68 25.57 40.51 -6.92
C ALA A 68 24.94 39.97 -5.61
N HIS A 69 25.02 40.74 -4.52
CA HIS A 69 24.35 40.36 -3.28
C HIS A 69 22.84 40.20 -3.48
N ARG A 70 22.16 41.18 -4.10
CA ARG A 70 20.75 41.11 -4.41
C ARG A 70 20.41 39.91 -5.31
N LEU A 71 21.23 39.67 -6.33
CA LEU A 71 21.01 38.52 -7.23
C LEU A 71 21.20 37.19 -6.50
N LEU A 72 22.17 37.09 -5.60
CA LEU A 72 22.42 35.90 -4.80
C LEU A 72 21.21 35.57 -3.89
N ASP A 73 20.73 36.58 -3.15
CA ASP A 73 19.60 36.45 -2.23
C ASP A 73 18.32 35.95 -2.93
N GLU A 74 18.14 36.34 -4.21
CA GLU A 74 16.96 35.93 -5.00
C GLU A 74 17.18 34.59 -5.71
N VAL A 75 18.35 34.32 -6.26
CA VAL A 75 18.59 33.18 -7.14
C VAL A 75 18.93 31.89 -6.36
N GLU A 76 19.72 32.01 -5.29
CA GLU A 76 20.17 30.84 -4.54
C GLU A 76 18.99 30.01 -3.99
N PRO A 77 17.95 30.60 -3.35
CA PRO A 77 16.79 29.87 -2.88
C PRO A 77 15.98 29.16 -4.00
N LEU A 78 15.93 29.77 -5.19
CA LEU A 78 15.26 29.21 -6.37
C LEU A 78 16.01 27.98 -6.93
N LEU A 79 17.33 28.03 -6.98
CA LEU A 79 18.17 26.90 -7.39
C LEU A 79 18.05 25.73 -6.41
N GLU A 80 18.08 26.01 -5.11
CA GLU A 80 17.86 24.99 -4.08
C GLU A 80 16.46 24.35 -4.17
N ALA A 81 15.42 25.16 -4.44
CA ALA A 81 14.06 24.64 -4.64
C ALA A 81 13.98 23.74 -5.88
N LEU A 82 14.65 24.12 -6.97
CA LEU A 82 14.76 23.32 -8.18
C LEU A 82 15.44 21.97 -7.88
N ASP A 83 16.59 21.99 -7.19
CA ASP A 83 17.35 20.79 -6.86
C ASP A 83 16.55 19.86 -5.93
N ARG A 84 15.83 20.40 -4.95
CA ARG A 84 14.91 19.65 -4.10
C ARG A 84 13.81 18.98 -4.93
N THR A 85 13.21 19.69 -5.87
CA THR A 85 12.16 19.15 -6.74
C THR A 85 12.68 18.02 -7.63
N LEU A 86 13.84 18.20 -8.25
CA LEU A 86 14.48 17.17 -9.06
C LEU A 86 14.87 15.94 -8.25
N ALA A 87 15.42 16.14 -7.04
CA ALA A 87 15.74 15.05 -6.13
C ALA A 87 14.49 14.28 -5.66
N GLN A 88 13.37 14.97 -5.44
CA GLN A 88 12.09 14.31 -5.11
C GLN A 88 11.55 13.47 -6.29
N LEU A 89 11.64 13.98 -7.51
CA LEU A 89 11.25 13.23 -8.71
C LEU A 89 12.16 12.00 -8.94
N ALA A 90 13.46 12.17 -8.77
CA ALA A 90 14.42 11.06 -8.86
C ALA A 90 14.15 9.98 -7.81
N ARG A 91 13.85 10.38 -6.56
CA ARG A 91 13.46 9.43 -5.48
C ARG A 91 12.15 8.72 -5.77
N ARG A 92 11.15 9.41 -6.34
CA ARG A 92 9.89 8.78 -6.76
C ARG A 92 10.10 7.74 -7.86
N ASN A 93 10.99 8.03 -8.83
CA ASN A 93 11.33 7.07 -9.89
C ASN A 93 12.15 5.86 -9.38
N ALA A 94 12.85 5.99 -8.26
CA ALA A 94 13.59 4.90 -7.63
C ALA A 94 12.69 4.00 -6.76
N ARG A 95 11.49 4.46 -6.35
CA ARG A 95 10.54 3.68 -5.59
C ARG A 95 9.73 2.76 -6.50
N GLN A 96 9.61 1.52 -6.05
CA GLN A 96 8.84 0.51 -6.76
C GLN A 96 7.44 0.41 -6.17
N THR A 97 6.41 0.63 -6.98
CA THR A 97 5.02 0.47 -6.54
C THR A 97 4.63 -1.00 -6.61
N LEU A 98 4.13 -1.53 -5.50
CA LEU A 98 3.57 -2.88 -5.38
C LEU A 98 2.05 -2.79 -5.23
N ARG A 99 1.32 -3.20 -6.26
CA ARG A 99 -0.15 -3.19 -6.28
C ARG A 99 -0.67 -4.55 -5.84
N ILE A 100 -1.35 -4.56 -4.70
CA ILE A 100 -1.87 -5.78 -4.08
C ILE A 100 -3.39 -5.71 -4.07
N ARG A 101 -4.02 -6.77 -4.57
CA ARG A 101 -5.46 -6.95 -4.48
C ARG A 101 -5.78 -8.06 -3.50
N LEU A 102 -6.74 -7.83 -2.60
CA LEU A 102 -7.06 -8.80 -1.56
C LEU A 102 -8.49 -8.59 -1.04
N PRO A 103 -9.16 -9.65 -0.51
CA PRO A 103 -10.48 -9.53 0.11
C PRO A 103 -10.45 -8.55 1.29
N ALA A 104 -11.49 -7.73 1.41
CA ALA A 104 -11.55 -6.65 2.42
C ALA A 104 -11.37 -7.18 3.85
N LEU A 105 -12.02 -8.29 4.21
CA LEU A 105 -11.91 -8.90 5.54
C LEU A 105 -10.48 -9.41 5.81
N PHE A 106 -9.84 -10.04 4.82
CA PHE A 106 -8.43 -10.45 4.93
C PHE A 106 -7.52 -9.24 5.11
N ALA A 107 -7.79 -8.16 4.37
CA ALA A 107 -7.03 -6.93 4.49
C ALA A 107 -7.08 -6.35 5.91
N SER A 108 -8.28 -6.17 6.46
CA SER A 108 -8.48 -5.53 7.77
C SER A 108 -7.96 -6.39 8.93
N GLU A 109 -8.18 -7.70 8.89
CA GLU A 109 -7.93 -8.55 10.05
C GLU A 109 -6.55 -9.19 10.09
N LEU A 110 -5.97 -9.47 8.91
CA LEU A 110 -4.70 -10.18 8.85
C LEU A 110 -3.58 -9.37 8.21
N PHE A 111 -3.85 -8.68 7.09
CA PHE A 111 -2.79 -8.09 6.28
C PHE A 111 -2.32 -6.75 6.83
N ILE A 112 -3.23 -5.79 7.00
CA ILE A 112 -2.91 -4.44 7.47
C ILE A 112 -2.26 -4.44 8.86
N PRO A 113 -2.73 -5.24 9.85
CA PRO A 113 -2.08 -5.28 11.17
C PRO A 113 -0.62 -5.71 11.15
N ARG A 114 -0.19 -6.46 10.11
CA ARG A 114 1.17 -6.96 9.96
C ARG A 114 2.00 -6.18 8.93
N LEU A 115 1.34 -5.33 8.12
CA LEU A 115 1.96 -4.62 6.99
C LEU A 115 3.12 -3.71 7.40
N ALA A 116 3.08 -3.15 8.61
CA ALA A 116 4.14 -2.28 9.13
C ALA A 116 5.51 -2.97 9.10
N GLY A 117 5.58 -4.27 9.45
CA GLY A 117 6.81 -5.07 9.39
C GLY A 117 7.34 -5.21 7.96
N PHE A 118 6.46 -5.45 7.00
CA PHE A 118 6.84 -5.50 5.57
C PHE A 118 7.39 -4.15 5.08
N CYS A 119 6.70 -3.05 5.39
CA CYS A 119 7.11 -1.71 4.98
C CYS A 119 8.46 -1.31 5.60
N ALA A 120 8.69 -1.63 6.87
CA ALA A 120 9.96 -1.37 7.54
C ALA A 120 11.13 -2.13 6.91
N ALA A 121 10.91 -3.39 6.50
CA ALA A 121 11.91 -4.22 5.83
C ALA A 121 12.13 -3.84 4.34
N ASN A 122 11.20 -3.08 3.74
CA ASN A 122 11.24 -2.73 2.32
C ASN A 122 10.93 -1.23 2.09
N PRO A 123 11.77 -0.30 2.61
CA PRO A 123 11.48 1.14 2.61
C PRO A 123 11.42 1.77 1.20
N GLN A 124 11.92 1.06 0.19
CA GLN A 124 11.89 1.48 -1.22
C GLN A 124 10.59 1.05 -1.94
N VAL A 125 9.70 0.31 -1.27
CA VAL A 125 8.45 -0.19 -1.86
C VAL A 125 7.26 0.63 -1.39
N ASP A 126 6.54 1.24 -2.34
CA ASP A 126 5.26 1.89 -2.09
C ASP A 126 4.14 0.88 -2.29
N VAL A 127 3.38 0.58 -1.24
CA VAL A 127 2.30 -0.41 -1.28
C VAL A 127 0.97 0.26 -1.60
N GLN A 128 0.25 -0.30 -2.59
CA GLN A 128 -1.13 0.08 -2.93
C GLN A 128 -2.04 -1.12 -2.72
N LEU A 129 -3.07 -0.98 -1.89
CA LEU A 129 -4.05 -2.02 -1.61
C LEU A 129 -5.36 -1.72 -2.36
N ASP A 130 -5.92 -2.73 -3.03
CA ASP A 130 -7.24 -2.70 -3.63
C ASP A 130 -8.11 -3.82 -3.03
N THR A 131 -9.19 -3.41 -2.33
CA THR A 131 -10.10 -4.32 -1.64
C THR A 131 -11.52 -4.30 -2.22
N ARG A 132 -11.73 -3.62 -3.37
CA ARG A 132 -13.06 -3.28 -3.89
C ARG A 132 -13.77 -4.39 -4.67
N ASP A 133 -13.07 -5.43 -5.10
CA ASP A 133 -13.71 -6.45 -5.93
C ASP A 133 -14.34 -7.56 -5.07
N PRO A 134 -15.63 -7.83 -5.26
CA PRO A 134 -16.33 -8.93 -4.60
C PRO A 134 -15.93 -10.32 -5.15
N ARG A 135 -15.23 -10.41 -6.30
CA ARG A 135 -14.80 -11.69 -6.90
C ARG A 135 -13.38 -12.06 -6.44
N PRO A 136 -13.25 -12.85 -5.36
CA PRO A 136 -11.96 -13.13 -4.72
C PRO A 136 -11.04 -14.06 -5.54
N ALA A 137 -11.58 -14.75 -6.55
CA ALA A 137 -10.82 -15.73 -7.35
C ALA A 137 -10.11 -15.14 -8.58
N VAL A 138 -10.32 -13.86 -8.90
CA VAL A 138 -9.77 -13.25 -10.12
C VAL A 138 -8.57 -12.39 -9.81
N HIS A 139 -7.43 -12.65 -10.50
CA HIS A 139 -6.26 -11.78 -10.49
C HIS A 139 -6.36 -10.73 -11.62
N PRO A 140 -6.61 -9.44 -11.32
CA PRO A 140 -6.80 -8.41 -12.35
C PRO A 140 -5.47 -7.99 -12.99
N PRO A 141 -5.50 -7.50 -14.24
CA PRO A 141 -4.29 -7.03 -14.93
C PRO A 141 -3.61 -5.84 -14.26
N THR A 142 -4.33 -5.09 -13.43
CA THR A 142 -3.85 -3.90 -12.71
C THR A 142 -3.09 -4.22 -11.43
N ALA A 143 -3.21 -5.44 -10.88
CA ALA A 143 -2.48 -5.88 -9.71
C ALA A 143 -1.17 -6.59 -10.09
N ASP A 144 -0.15 -6.43 -9.25
CA ASP A 144 1.09 -7.21 -9.32
C ASP A 144 0.94 -8.54 -8.57
N VAL A 145 0.20 -8.52 -7.46
CA VAL A 145 -0.11 -9.66 -6.60
C VAL A 145 -1.58 -9.60 -6.19
N SER A 146 -2.21 -10.78 -6.04
CA SER A 146 -3.53 -10.87 -5.40
C SER A 146 -3.53 -11.93 -4.31
N ILE A 147 -4.35 -11.71 -3.28
CA ILE A 147 -4.80 -12.76 -2.38
C ILE A 147 -6.17 -13.20 -2.87
N VAL A 148 -6.31 -14.47 -3.19
CA VAL A 148 -7.55 -15.05 -3.68
C VAL A 148 -8.00 -16.21 -2.81
N VAL A 149 -9.31 -16.48 -2.79
CA VAL A 149 -9.89 -17.65 -2.15
C VAL A 149 -10.34 -18.59 -3.26
N ALA A 150 -9.85 -19.80 -3.25
CA ALA A 150 -10.17 -20.80 -4.27
C ALA A 150 -9.95 -22.22 -3.73
N GLU A 151 -10.65 -23.19 -4.33
CA GLU A 151 -10.48 -24.62 -4.00
C GLU A 151 -9.12 -25.17 -4.45
N ALA A 152 -8.60 -24.65 -5.53
CA ALA A 152 -7.28 -25.01 -6.08
C ALA A 152 -6.50 -23.80 -6.53
N ALA A 153 -5.19 -23.97 -6.67
CA ALA A 153 -4.31 -22.92 -7.18
C ALA A 153 -4.76 -22.49 -8.59
N PRO A 154 -5.00 -21.19 -8.84
CA PRO A 154 -5.42 -20.68 -10.14
C PRO A 154 -4.44 -21.06 -11.25
N SER A 155 -4.98 -21.62 -12.35
CA SER A 155 -4.17 -22.06 -13.50
C SER A 155 -3.45 -20.88 -14.18
N GLY A 156 -2.25 -21.14 -14.72
CA GLY A 156 -1.45 -20.13 -15.41
C GLY A 156 -0.83 -19.04 -14.51
N MET A 157 -1.01 -19.13 -13.18
CA MET A 157 -0.45 -18.21 -12.20
C MET A 157 0.68 -18.88 -11.38
N LYS A 158 1.59 -18.06 -10.88
CA LYS A 158 2.46 -18.46 -9.78
C LYS A 158 1.65 -18.29 -8.50
N SER A 159 1.38 -19.41 -7.82
CA SER A 159 0.48 -19.46 -6.66
C SER A 159 1.20 -20.05 -5.46
N VAL A 160 0.98 -19.44 -4.30
CA VAL A 160 1.46 -19.94 -3.00
C VAL A 160 0.26 -20.07 -2.08
N ARG A 161 0.00 -21.27 -1.56
CA ARG A 161 -1.05 -21.51 -0.56
C ARG A 161 -0.61 -20.90 0.77
N LEU A 162 -1.47 -20.08 1.38
CA LEU A 162 -1.21 -19.49 2.68
C LEU A 162 -1.81 -20.35 3.80
N PHE A 163 -3.13 -20.58 3.77
CA PHE A 163 -3.85 -21.43 4.74
C PHE A 163 -5.22 -21.81 4.19
N SER A 164 -5.86 -22.82 4.83
CA SER A 164 -7.24 -23.22 4.57
C SER A 164 -8.25 -22.25 5.18
N SER A 165 -9.47 -22.25 4.67
CA SER A 165 -10.55 -21.35 5.09
C SER A 165 -11.78 -22.08 5.64
N PRO A 166 -11.65 -22.83 6.76
CA PRO A 166 -12.81 -23.46 7.38
C PRO A 166 -13.80 -22.42 7.89
N LEU A 167 -15.09 -22.71 7.76
CA LEU A 167 -16.16 -21.83 8.21
C LEU A 167 -16.71 -22.29 9.55
N ILE A 168 -17.04 -21.33 10.40
CA ILE A 168 -17.73 -21.55 11.68
C ILE A 168 -19.01 -20.72 11.72
N ALA A 169 -20.05 -21.27 12.36
CA ALA A 169 -21.29 -20.55 12.62
C ALA A 169 -21.09 -19.64 13.85
N VAL A 170 -21.36 -18.33 13.69
CA VAL A 170 -21.19 -17.32 14.75
C VAL A 170 -22.41 -16.42 14.87
N CYS A 171 -22.63 -15.89 16.08
CA CYS A 171 -23.58 -14.81 16.34
C CYS A 171 -23.03 -13.82 17.37
N ALA A 172 -23.73 -12.72 17.59
CA ALA A 172 -23.41 -11.80 18.68
C ALA A 172 -23.54 -12.48 20.05
N ARG A 173 -22.71 -12.04 21.01
CA ARG A 173 -22.69 -12.58 22.38
C ARG A 173 -24.07 -12.54 23.06
N GLU A 174 -24.89 -11.55 22.78
CA GLU A 174 -26.24 -11.41 23.33
C GLU A 174 -27.18 -12.55 22.98
N HIS A 175 -26.91 -13.26 21.86
CA HIS A 175 -27.69 -14.43 21.44
C HIS A 175 -27.18 -15.76 22.03
N ALA A 176 -26.02 -15.77 22.68
CA ALA A 176 -25.42 -16.99 23.22
C ALA A 176 -26.35 -17.74 24.19
N PRO A 177 -27.08 -17.09 25.12
CA PRO A 177 -28.04 -17.80 25.99
C PRO A 177 -29.17 -18.48 25.20
N ARG A 178 -29.70 -17.80 24.18
CA ARG A 178 -30.74 -18.33 23.31
C ARG A 178 -30.23 -19.52 22.49
N VAL A 179 -29.02 -19.44 21.98
CA VAL A 179 -28.37 -20.56 21.27
C VAL A 179 -28.20 -21.77 22.21
N ALA A 180 -27.71 -21.53 23.43
CA ALA A 180 -27.52 -22.59 24.42
C ALA A 180 -28.85 -23.28 24.82
N GLN A 181 -29.95 -22.51 24.89
CA GLN A 181 -31.26 -23.00 25.27
C GLN A 181 -31.97 -23.78 24.14
N LEU A 182 -31.94 -23.22 22.91
CA LEU A 182 -32.71 -23.70 21.77
C LEU A 182 -31.93 -24.69 20.89
N GLY A 183 -30.59 -24.69 21.00
CA GLY A 183 -29.77 -25.47 20.09
C GLY A 183 -30.09 -25.15 18.62
N ARG A 184 -30.53 -26.16 17.87
CA ARG A 184 -30.84 -26.01 16.42
C ARG A 184 -32.11 -25.19 16.15
N GLU A 185 -33.06 -25.20 17.04
CA GLU A 185 -34.30 -24.41 16.90
C GLU A 185 -34.05 -22.90 16.90
N VAL A 186 -32.82 -22.47 17.22
CA VAL A 186 -32.40 -21.05 17.17
C VAL A 186 -32.58 -20.44 15.77
N PHE A 187 -32.44 -21.24 14.71
CA PHE A 187 -32.66 -20.80 13.33
C PHE A 187 -34.10 -20.38 13.04
N GLY A 188 -35.08 -20.96 13.74
CA GLY A 188 -36.46 -20.49 13.69
C GLY A 188 -36.70 -19.14 14.38
N THR A 189 -35.70 -18.62 15.12
CA THR A 189 -35.81 -17.38 15.89
C THR A 189 -34.86 -16.29 15.45
N LEU A 190 -33.68 -16.62 14.92
CA LEU A 190 -32.67 -15.71 14.41
C LEU A 190 -32.64 -15.74 12.88
N ALA A 191 -32.26 -14.62 12.27
CA ALA A 191 -32.05 -14.57 10.83
C ALA A 191 -30.79 -15.37 10.44
N LEU A 192 -30.83 -15.98 9.26
CA LEU A 192 -29.70 -16.61 8.63
C LEU A 192 -28.97 -15.54 7.76
N LEU A 193 -27.70 -15.32 8.02
CA LEU A 193 -26.88 -14.40 7.23
C LEU A 193 -26.17 -15.19 6.13
N VAL A 194 -26.47 -14.87 4.88
CA VAL A 194 -25.98 -15.59 3.71
C VAL A 194 -25.01 -14.72 2.93
N ASP A 195 -23.81 -15.25 2.69
CA ASP A 195 -22.87 -14.65 1.73
C ASP A 195 -23.29 -15.05 0.30
N ARG A 196 -23.71 -14.07 -0.50
CA ARG A 196 -24.12 -14.29 -1.91
C ARG A 196 -23.03 -14.90 -2.77
N THR A 197 -21.78 -14.80 -2.38
CA THR A 197 -20.65 -15.45 -3.10
C THR A 197 -20.55 -16.94 -2.79
N ARG A 198 -21.25 -17.41 -1.74
CA ARG A 198 -21.29 -18.81 -1.26
C ARG A 198 -22.72 -19.24 -0.91
N PRO A 199 -23.62 -19.26 -1.89
CA PRO A 199 -25.06 -19.46 -1.63
C PRO A 199 -25.37 -20.79 -0.97
N PHE A 200 -24.57 -21.83 -1.22
CA PHE A 200 -24.78 -23.20 -0.69
C PHE A 200 -23.95 -23.50 0.57
N ALA A 201 -23.31 -22.50 1.17
CA ALA A 201 -22.47 -22.76 2.35
C ALA A 201 -23.27 -23.30 3.54
N TRP A 202 -24.50 -22.85 3.73
CA TRP A 202 -25.36 -23.32 4.79
C TRP A 202 -25.87 -24.74 4.56
N ASP A 203 -26.16 -25.12 3.30
CA ASP A 203 -26.53 -26.49 2.94
C ASP A 203 -25.36 -27.45 3.22
N SER A 204 -24.17 -27.10 2.74
CA SER A 204 -22.96 -27.87 3.01
C SER A 204 -22.63 -27.98 4.50
N TRP A 205 -22.88 -26.90 5.27
CA TRP A 205 -22.71 -26.96 6.73
C TRP A 205 -23.71 -27.87 7.40
N ALA A 206 -24.98 -27.85 6.97
CA ALA A 206 -26.02 -28.73 7.48
C ALA A 206 -25.69 -30.21 7.21
N ASP A 207 -25.25 -30.54 6.00
CA ASP A 207 -24.81 -31.89 5.61
C ASP A 207 -23.65 -32.37 6.50
N GLU A 208 -22.63 -31.54 6.73
CA GLU A 208 -21.46 -31.86 7.56
C GLU A 208 -21.85 -32.18 9.01
N VAL A 209 -22.85 -31.49 9.55
CA VAL A 209 -23.32 -31.70 10.93
C VAL A 209 -24.42 -32.75 11.03
N GLY A 210 -24.80 -33.37 9.92
CA GLY A 210 -25.90 -34.38 9.88
C GLY A 210 -27.25 -33.76 10.22
N LEU A 211 -27.51 -32.55 9.74
CA LEU A 211 -28.75 -31.81 9.95
C LEU A 211 -29.48 -31.58 8.64
N GLU A 212 -30.80 -31.43 8.73
CA GLU A 212 -31.55 -30.78 7.66
C GLU A 212 -31.12 -29.31 7.54
N THR A 213 -31.11 -28.80 6.29
CA THR A 213 -30.85 -27.38 6.05
C THR A 213 -31.76 -26.53 6.94
N PRO A 214 -31.22 -25.55 7.69
CA PRO A 214 -32.05 -24.74 8.56
C PRO A 214 -33.19 -24.06 7.80
N GLU A 215 -34.44 -24.18 8.29
CA GLU A 215 -35.54 -23.35 7.84
C GLU A 215 -35.56 -22.04 8.64
N PRO A 216 -34.95 -20.96 8.15
CA PRO A 216 -34.85 -19.74 8.93
C PRO A 216 -36.15 -18.95 8.85
N LYS A 217 -36.51 -18.29 9.95
CA LYS A 217 -37.61 -17.32 9.97
C LYS A 217 -37.37 -16.17 9.00
N ARG A 218 -36.08 -15.80 8.75
CA ARG A 218 -35.64 -14.72 7.88
C ARG A 218 -34.26 -15.03 7.32
N VAL A 219 -34.08 -14.72 6.06
CA VAL A 219 -32.76 -14.69 5.40
C VAL A 219 -32.32 -13.22 5.15
N ILE A 220 -31.08 -12.93 5.42
CA ILE A 220 -30.43 -11.67 5.07
C ILE A 220 -29.26 -12.00 4.17
N GLU A 221 -29.38 -11.67 2.88
CA GLU A 221 -28.32 -11.87 1.89
C GLU A 221 -27.39 -10.67 1.86
N LEU A 222 -26.10 -10.95 1.90
CA LEU A 222 -25.03 -9.96 1.93
C LEU A 222 -24.01 -10.28 0.82
N ASP A 223 -23.43 -9.26 0.25
CA ASP A 223 -22.55 -9.39 -0.93
C ASP A 223 -21.07 -9.58 -0.59
N THR A 224 -20.71 -9.42 0.68
CA THR A 224 -19.34 -9.55 1.16
C THR A 224 -19.25 -10.27 2.51
N MET A 225 -18.20 -11.04 2.72
CA MET A 225 -17.92 -11.68 4.00
C MET A 225 -17.75 -10.65 5.14
N SER A 226 -17.20 -9.47 4.84
CA SER A 226 -17.11 -8.38 5.82
C SER A 226 -18.50 -7.95 6.33
N ALA A 227 -19.47 -7.86 5.44
CA ALA A 227 -20.85 -7.52 5.80
C ALA A 227 -21.49 -8.62 6.65
N VAL A 228 -21.24 -9.90 6.33
CA VAL A 228 -21.73 -11.05 7.13
C VAL A 228 -21.19 -10.97 8.56
N VAL A 229 -19.89 -10.79 8.72
CA VAL A 229 -19.25 -10.67 10.05
C VAL A 229 -19.83 -9.49 10.84
N ARG A 230 -19.98 -8.32 10.20
CA ARG A 230 -20.54 -7.14 10.85
C ARG A 230 -22.03 -7.29 11.20
N ALA A 231 -22.81 -7.93 10.33
CA ALA A 231 -24.21 -8.23 10.62
C ALA A 231 -24.35 -9.17 11.83
N ALA A 232 -23.52 -10.22 11.88
CA ALA A 232 -23.48 -11.13 13.02
C ALA A 232 -23.07 -10.40 14.32
N GLU A 233 -22.02 -9.57 14.28
CA GLU A 233 -21.57 -8.76 15.43
C GLU A 233 -22.66 -7.82 15.96
N ARG A 234 -23.50 -7.28 15.07
CA ARG A 234 -24.60 -6.39 15.42
C ARG A 234 -25.89 -7.11 15.83
N GLY A 235 -25.83 -8.42 16.03
CA GLY A 235 -26.98 -9.19 16.49
C GLY A 235 -28.07 -9.41 15.44
N LEU A 236 -27.78 -9.19 14.15
CA LEU A 236 -28.81 -9.37 13.11
C LEU A 236 -29.13 -10.82 12.83
N GLY A 237 -28.28 -11.77 13.24
CA GLY A 237 -28.50 -13.19 13.02
C GLY A 237 -27.26 -14.05 13.21
N VAL A 238 -27.30 -15.23 12.61
CA VAL A 238 -26.22 -16.24 12.59
C VAL A 238 -25.57 -16.24 11.22
N GLY A 239 -24.23 -16.15 11.17
CA GLY A 239 -23.44 -16.17 9.93
C GLY A 239 -22.39 -17.26 9.92
N LEU A 240 -22.11 -17.84 8.73
CA LEU A 240 -20.94 -18.69 8.50
C LEU A 240 -19.75 -17.80 8.09
N VAL A 241 -18.67 -17.87 8.86
CA VAL A 241 -17.52 -16.98 8.68
C VAL A 241 -16.20 -17.75 8.76
N PRO A 242 -15.13 -17.31 8.05
CA PRO A 242 -13.81 -17.92 8.17
C PRO A 242 -13.25 -17.78 9.59
N ALA A 243 -13.00 -18.90 10.26
CA ALA A 243 -12.57 -18.94 11.66
C ALA A 243 -11.31 -18.06 11.91
N VAL A 244 -10.32 -18.16 11.02
CA VAL A 244 -9.04 -17.45 11.13
C VAL A 244 -9.23 -15.93 11.06
N LEU A 245 -10.13 -15.45 10.21
CA LEU A 245 -10.38 -14.01 10.03
C LEU A 245 -11.20 -13.41 11.18
N CYS A 246 -11.94 -14.23 11.92
CA CYS A 246 -12.81 -13.79 13.02
C CYS A 246 -12.15 -13.91 14.40
N ALA A 247 -10.88 -14.27 14.48
CA ALA A 247 -10.18 -14.51 15.74
C ALA A 247 -10.19 -13.30 16.70
N SER A 248 -10.16 -12.07 16.19
CA SER A 248 -10.22 -10.84 17.01
C SER A 248 -11.57 -10.68 17.70
N TRP A 249 -12.67 -10.88 16.98
CA TRP A 249 -14.04 -10.83 17.54
C TRP A 249 -14.33 -11.98 18.51
N MET A 250 -13.78 -13.16 18.23
CA MET A 250 -13.90 -14.30 19.14
C MET A 250 -13.16 -14.07 20.46
N ARG A 251 -11.93 -13.53 20.40
CA ARG A 251 -11.14 -13.19 21.61
C ARG A 251 -11.77 -12.08 22.44
N SER A 252 -12.33 -11.06 21.80
CA SER A 252 -13.04 -9.97 22.52
C SER A 252 -14.40 -10.42 23.06
N GLY A 253 -14.92 -11.56 22.59
CA GLY A 253 -16.25 -12.04 22.93
C GLY A 253 -17.38 -11.27 22.23
N ALA A 254 -17.08 -10.43 21.24
CA ALA A 254 -18.10 -9.75 20.45
C ALA A 254 -18.88 -10.74 19.56
N LEU A 255 -18.19 -11.76 19.05
CA LEU A 255 -18.80 -12.93 18.41
C LEU A 255 -18.59 -14.17 19.26
N VAL A 256 -19.55 -15.06 19.26
CA VAL A 256 -19.49 -16.37 19.87
C VAL A 256 -19.81 -17.46 18.84
N ARG A 257 -19.16 -18.60 18.97
CA ARG A 257 -19.43 -19.75 18.14
C ARG A 257 -20.77 -20.35 18.54
N VAL A 258 -21.63 -20.59 17.55
CA VAL A 258 -22.99 -21.13 17.80
C VAL A 258 -22.95 -22.64 18.02
N PHE A 259 -22.11 -23.35 17.24
CA PHE A 259 -21.96 -24.81 17.32
C PHE A 259 -20.47 -25.17 17.34
N ALA A 260 -20.15 -26.32 17.95
CA ALA A 260 -18.77 -26.81 18.01
C ALA A 260 -18.21 -27.23 16.64
N VAL A 261 -19.11 -27.55 15.70
CA VAL A 261 -18.74 -28.02 14.36
C VAL A 261 -18.28 -26.88 13.47
N GLN A 262 -17.30 -27.15 12.64
CA GLN A 262 -16.86 -26.29 11.56
C GLN A 262 -17.09 -26.98 10.21
N LEU A 263 -17.35 -26.22 9.19
CA LEU A 263 -17.38 -26.68 7.81
C LEU A 263 -15.95 -26.61 7.25
N ASP A 264 -15.35 -27.76 7.01
CA ASP A 264 -14.09 -27.84 6.29
C ASP A 264 -14.35 -27.65 4.79
N THR A 265 -13.97 -26.49 4.28
CA THR A 265 -14.11 -26.16 2.88
C THR A 265 -12.87 -26.56 2.10
N ALA A 266 -13.02 -26.90 0.81
CA ALA A 266 -11.89 -27.03 -0.10
C ALA A 266 -11.14 -25.73 -0.31
N ASP A 267 -11.76 -24.59 0.04
CA ASP A 267 -11.22 -23.25 -0.14
C ASP A 267 -9.97 -23.01 0.70
N SER A 268 -9.00 -22.39 0.05
CA SER A 268 -7.78 -21.90 0.68
C SER A 268 -7.45 -20.48 0.21
N TYR A 269 -6.76 -19.73 1.03
CA TYR A 269 -6.18 -18.46 0.65
C TYR A 269 -4.88 -18.69 -0.11
N TYR A 270 -4.80 -18.13 -1.32
CA TYR A 270 -3.60 -18.19 -2.16
C TYR A 270 -3.09 -16.77 -2.43
N LEU A 271 -1.77 -16.61 -2.34
CA LEU A 271 -1.08 -15.47 -2.92
C LEU A 271 -0.76 -15.83 -4.37
N VAL A 272 -1.25 -15.03 -5.31
CA VAL A 272 -1.10 -15.30 -6.75
C VAL A 272 -0.51 -14.11 -7.47
N SER A 273 0.29 -14.39 -8.50
CA SER A 273 0.84 -13.39 -9.41
C SER A 273 1.05 -14.00 -10.81
N ARG A 274 1.09 -13.15 -11.83
CA ARG A 274 1.49 -13.62 -13.18
C ARG A 274 2.96 -14.07 -13.14
N PRO A 275 3.37 -15.06 -13.96
CA PRO A 275 4.77 -15.52 -13.99
C PRO A 275 5.78 -14.39 -14.15
N LYS A 276 5.51 -13.40 -15.04
CA LYS A 276 6.36 -12.23 -15.26
C LYS A 276 6.46 -11.29 -14.04
N ASP A 277 5.38 -11.16 -13.28
CA ASP A 277 5.32 -10.29 -12.11
C ASP A 277 5.95 -10.96 -10.88
N ALA A 278 5.89 -12.28 -10.79
CA ALA A 278 6.54 -13.07 -9.74
C ALA A 278 8.06 -12.84 -9.66
N GLU A 279 8.68 -12.47 -10.79
CA GLU A 279 10.12 -12.19 -10.83
C GLU A 279 10.51 -10.81 -10.30
N LYS A 280 9.56 -9.88 -10.16
CA LYS A 280 9.79 -8.54 -9.63
C LYS A 280 10.27 -8.59 -8.16
N PRO A 281 11.32 -7.83 -7.78
CA PRO A 281 11.86 -7.86 -6.43
C PRO A 281 10.82 -7.58 -5.32
N PRO A 282 9.88 -6.60 -5.45
CA PRO A 282 8.85 -6.38 -4.44
C PRO A 282 7.88 -7.55 -4.30
N VAL A 283 7.56 -8.25 -5.40
CA VAL A 283 6.67 -9.43 -5.39
C VAL A 283 7.34 -10.59 -4.67
N LYS A 284 8.63 -10.86 -4.97
CA LYS A 284 9.43 -11.87 -4.26
C LYS A 284 9.53 -11.58 -2.76
N ALA A 285 9.75 -10.31 -2.41
CA ALA A 285 9.82 -9.87 -1.01
C ALA A 285 8.48 -10.11 -0.29
N LEU A 286 7.35 -9.71 -0.92
CA LEU A 286 6.01 -9.91 -0.37
C LEU A 286 5.68 -11.40 -0.22
N THR A 287 6.00 -12.22 -1.22
CA THR A 287 5.76 -13.67 -1.18
C THR A 287 6.49 -14.33 -0.02
N ARG A 288 7.77 -13.99 0.18
CA ARG A 288 8.56 -14.50 1.29
C ARG A 288 8.00 -14.07 2.64
N TRP A 289 7.66 -12.81 2.78
CA TRP A 289 7.05 -12.25 3.98
C TRP A 289 5.70 -12.93 4.29
N ALA A 290 4.82 -13.08 3.30
CA ALA A 290 3.52 -13.72 3.49
C ALA A 290 3.64 -15.18 3.92
N LEU A 291 4.59 -15.94 3.38
CA LEU A 291 4.88 -17.31 3.83
C LEU A 291 5.33 -17.35 5.30
N GLN A 292 6.17 -16.42 5.72
CA GLN A 292 6.63 -16.33 7.11
C GLN A 292 5.51 -15.98 8.08
N GLU A 293 4.60 -15.07 7.67
CA GLU A 293 3.52 -14.58 8.53
C GLU A 293 2.32 -15.54 8.64
N TYR A 294 2.02 -16.27 7.56
CA TYR A 294 0.78 -17.04 7.47
C TYR A 294 0.95 -18.57 7.47
N GLN A 295 2.17 -19.10 7.31
CA GLN A 295 2.42 -20.55 7.41
C GLN A 295 2.98 -21.00 8.76
N ARG A 296 3.35 -20.06 9.65
CA ARG A 296 3.85 -20.36 10.99
C ARG A 296 2.77 -20.38 12.08
N GLY A 297 1.50 -20.24 11.71
CA GLY A 297 0.35 -20.22 12.64
C GLY A 297 -0.50 -21.49 12.60
#